data_d023335c4939a468e572acf2a1c7d17d
#
_entry.id   d023335c4939a468e572acf2a1c7d17d
#
_cell.length_a   1.000
_cell.length_b   1.000
_cell.length_c   1.000
_cell.angle_alpha   90.00
_cell.angle_beta   90.00
_cell.angle_gamma   90.00
#
_symmetry.space_group_name_H-M   'P 1'
#
loop_
_entity.id
_entity.type
_entity.pdbx_description
1 polymer ?
#
loop_
_entity_poly.entity_id
_entity_poly.type
_entity_poly.pdbx_seq_one_letter_code
_entity_poly.pdbx_strand_id
1 'polypeptide(L)'
;MGGPGAAALVVLGGLPGVGKSTVARALLAQWQAVYLRIDTIEQALRDAGAEVGTAGYRVAYALARTQLAQGLPVLVDCVNPLPVTREAWHSVARGVPVPWLDVEVVCSDAAEHRCRVETRSSDIPGLMPPSWHAVQQHDYQPWPASQTARCVVDTARMAPEQIATEVLAALRQRLFEQSGE
;
A
#
# COMPACT_ATOMS: atom_id res chain seq x y z
N MET A 1 8.23 -9.20 -23.35
CA MET A 1 8.11 -7.74 -23.29
C MET A 1 7.02 -7.37 -22.28
N GLY A 2 7.38 -7.16 -21.01
CA GLY A 2 6.44 -6.74 -19.97
C GLY A 2 6.21 -5.23 -20.06
N GLY A 3 5.16 -4.83 -20.77
CA GLY A 3 4.68 -3.45 -20.76
C GLY A 3 4.07 -3.10 -19.39
N PRO A 4 3.68 -1.84 -19.14
CA PRO A 4 3.08 -1.38 -17.88
C PRO A 4 1.74 -2.06 -17.49
N GLY A 5 1.29 -3.07 -18.25
CA GLY A 5 0.10 -3.88 -17.99
C GLY A 5 0.37 -5.30 -17.51
N ALA A 6 1.64 -5.68 -17.25
CA ALA A 6 1.93 -7.01 -16.69
C ALA A 6 1.43 -7.12 -15.24
N ALA A 7 0.86 -8.29 -14.88
CA ALA A 7 0.40 -8.54 -13.51
C ALA A 7 1.56 -8.36 -12.52
N ALA A 8 1.33 -7.52 -11.54
CA ALA A 8 2.29 -7.24 -10.47
C ALA A 8 1.54 -6.74 -9.23
N LEU A 9 2.10 -6.96 -8.05
CA LEU A 9 1.55 -6.48 -6.79
C LEU A 9 2.42 -5.37 -6.22
N VAL A 10 1.87 -4.19 -6.00
CA VAL A 10 2.51 -3.10 -5.24
C VAL A 10 1.73 -2.86 -3.95
N VAL A 11 2.41 -2.91 -2.81
CA VAL A 11 1.80 -2.72 -1.51
C VAL A 11 2.39 -1.49 -0.84
N LEU A 12 1.58 -0.43 -0.69
CA LEU A 12 1.94 0.74 0.08
C LEU A 12 1.68 0.46 1.57
N GLY A 13 2.72 0.57 2.39
CA GLY A 13 2.65 0.47 3.84
C GLY A 13 3.10 1.77 4.51
N GLY A 14 2.65 2.03 5.72
CA GLY A 14 3.03 3.21 6.51
C GLY A 14 1.91 3.67 7.43
N LEU A 15 2.25 4.44 8.43
CA LEU A 15 1.31 4.97 9.42
C LEU A 15 0.21 5.84 8.79
N PRO A 16 -0.94 6.02 9.45
CA PRO A 16 -1.93 7.00 9.01
C PRO A 16 -1.31 8.42 8.92
N GLY A 17 -1.66 9.17 7.87
CA GLY A 17 -1.18 10.55 7.68
C GLY A 17 0.17 10.70 6.97
N VAL A 18 0.93 9.64 6.71
CA VAL A 18 2.22 9.74 5.97
C VAL A 18 2.06 10.01 4.47
N GLY A 19 0.85 10.00 3.90
CA GLY A 19 0.64 10.37 2.50
C GLY A 19 0.42 9.21 1.53
N LYS A 20 0.20 7.96 1.99
CA LYS A 20 -0.02 6.77 1.15
C LYS A 20 -1.05 6.96 0.04
N SER A 21 -2.24 7.44 0.37
CA SER A 21 -3.31 7.61 -0.62
C SER A 21 -3.02 8.72 -1.64
N THR A 22 -2.17 9.69 -1.30
CA THR A 22 -1.67 10.68 -2.24
C THR A 22 -0.66 10.06 -3.21
N VAL A 23 0.26 9.25 -2.69
CA VAL A 23 1.20 8.45 -3.49
C VAL A 23 0.43 7.47 -4.39
N ALA A 24 -0.59 6.80 -3.87
CA ALA A 24 -1.44 5.89 -4.65
C ALA A 24 -2.09 6.60 -5.84
N ARG A 25 -2.65 7.80 -5.65
CA ARG A 25 -3.24 8.60 -6.75
C ARG A 25 -2.21 8.98 -7.80
N ALA A 26 -1.00 9.37 -7.39
CA ALA A 26 0.09 9.70 -8.32
C ALA A 26 0.57 8.47 -9.12
N LEU A 27 0.61 7.30 -8.49
CA LEU A 27 0.89 6.03 -9.16
C LEU A 27 -0.20 5.69 -10.18
N LEU A 28 -1.47 5.77 -9.80
CA LEU A 28 -2.60 5.43 -10.67
C LEU A 28 -2.75 6.39 -11.86
N ALA A 29 -2.24 7.61 -11.76
CA ALA A 29 -2.17 8.54 -12.88
C ALA A 29 -1.18 8.08 -13.97
N GLN A 30 -0.20 7.25 -13.63
CA GLN A 30 0.86 6.77 -14.52
C GLN A 30 0.79 5.27 -14.79
N TRP A 31 0.02 4.51 -14.01
CA TRP A 31 -0.05 3.06 -14.06
C TRP A 31 -1.49 2.57 -13.86
N GLN A 32 -2.01 1.86 -14.84
CA GLN A 32 -3.33 1.25 -14.75
C GLN A 32 -3.26 0.00 -13.86
N ALA A 33 -3.81 0.09 -12.66
CA ALA A 33 -3.86 -1.00 -11.69
C ALA A 33 -5.21 -1.02 -10.98
N VAL A 34 -5.61 -2.20 -10.50
CA VAL A 34 -6.74 -2.34 -9.57
C VAL A 34 -6.32 -1.77 -8.22
N TYR A 35 -7.03 -0.75 -7.75
CA TYR A 35 -6.74 -0.10 -6.48
C TYR A 35 -7.56 -0.71 -5.34
N LEU A 36 -6.86 -1.25 -4.35
CA LEU A 36 -7.45 -1.81 -3.14
C LEU A 36 -7.01 -0.99 -1.93
N ARG A 37 -7.94 -0.25 -1.34
CA ARG A 37 -7.69 0.55 -0.13
C ARG A 37 -8.36 -0.13 1.06
N ILE A 38 -7.55 -0.54 2.05
CA ILE A 38 -8.04 -1.27 3.23
C ILE A 38 -9.07 -0.45 4.00
N ASP A 39 -8.81 0.84 4.23
CA ASP A 39 -9.75 1.72 4.94
C ASP A 39 -11.15 1.75 4.29
N THR A 40 -11.22 1.72 2.95
CA THR A 40 -12.50 1.69 2.20
C THR A 40 -13.22 0.37 2.42
N ILE A 41 -12.49 -0.74 2.35
CA ILE A 41 -13.05 -2.09 2.57
C ILE A 41 -13.57 -2.22 4.01
N GLU A 42 -12.78 -1.78 4.98
CA GLU A 42 -13.16 -1.82 6.40
C GLU A 42 -14.36 -0.93 6.70
N GLN A 43 -14.43 0.25 6.09
CA GLN A 43 -15.60 1.12 6.27
C GLN A 43 -16.87 0.49 5.69
N ALA A 44 -16.79 -0.11 4.51
CA ALA A 44 -17.92 -0.81 3.91
C ALA A 44 -18.38 -2.01 4.77
N LEU A 45 -17.45 -2.72 5.42
CA LEU A 45 -17.81 -3.78 6.38
C LEU A 45 -18.53 -3.22 7.61
N ARG A 46 -18.07 -2.08 8.17
CA ARG A 46 -18.76 -1.40 9.29
C ARG A 46 -20.15 -0.96 8.91
N ASP A 47 -20.32 -0.36 7.74
CA ASP A 47 -21.60 0.12 7.22
C ASP A 47 -22.60 -1.04 7.01
N ALA A 48 -22.09 -2.24 6.69
CA ALA A 48 -22.87 -3.48 6.61
C ALA A 48 -23.14 -4.13 7.96
N GLY A 49 -22.70 -3.54 9.08
CA GLY A 49 -22.87 -4.08 10.42
C GLY A 49 -21.97 -5.26 10.77
N ALA A 50 -20.91 -5.51 10.00
CA ALA A 50 -19.95 -6.57 10.25
C ALA A 50 -18.87 -6.15 11.25
N GLU A 51 -18.39 -7.10 12.06
CA GLU A 51 -17.16 -6.91 12.82
C GLU A 51 -15.95 -6.89 11.88
N VAL A 52 -15.16 -5.82 11.96
CA VAL A 52 -14.04 -5.63 11.03
C VAL A 52 -12.87 -6.55 11.38
N GLY A 53 -12.30 -6.45 12.58
CA GLY A 53 -11.16 -7.25 13.01
C GLY A 53 -10.10 -7.39 11.91
N THR A 54 -9.83 -8.62 11.48
CA THR A 54 -8.92 -8.93 10.35
C THR A 54 -9.65 -9.05 9.00
N ALA A 55 -10.98 -8.84 8.96
CA ALA A 55 -11.79 -9.12 7.76
C ALA A 55 -11.40 -8.21 6.59
N GLY A 56 -11.09 -6.93 6.83
CA GLY A 56 -10.67 -5.99 5.79
C GLY A 56 -9.47 -6.50 4.99
N TYR A 57 -8.43 -6.94 5.69
CA TYR A 57 -7.25 -7.53 5.07
C TYR A 57 -7.56 -8.85 4.35
N ARG A 58 -8.35 -9.73 4.95
CA ARG A 58 -8.72 -11.02 4.33
C ARG A 58 -9.50 -10.84 3.04
N VAL A 59 -10.43 -9.89 3.00
CA VAL A 59 -11.17 -9.53 1.78
C VAL A 59 -10.19 -8.98 0.73
N ALA A 60 -9.29 -8.07 1.11
CA ALA A 60 -8.31 -7.50 0.20
C ALA A 60 -7.35 -8.55 -0.39
N TYR A 61 -6.86 -9.50 0.42
CA TYR A 61 -6.03 -10.61 -0.07
C TYR A 61 -6.76 -11.47 -1.11
N ALA A 62 -8.03 -11.78 -0.87
CA ALA A 62 -8.85 -12.56 -1.80
C ALA A 62 -9.08 -11.81 -3.12
N LEU A 63 -9.44 -10.52 -3.04
CA LEU A 63 -9.62 -9.67 -4.22
C LEU A 63 -8.32 -9.54 -5.01
N ALA A 64 -7.19 -9.23 -4.34
CA ALA A 64 -5.89 -9.10 -4.99
C ALA A 64 -5.51 -10.38 -5.74
N ARG A 65 -5.65 -11.55 -5.10
CA ARG A 65 -5.37 -12.85 -5.74
C ARG A 65 -6.21 -13.05 -7.00
N THR A 66 -7.50 -12.73 -6.94
CA THR A 66 -8.41 -12.86 -8.09
C THR A 66 -7.98 -11.97 -9.24
N GLN A 67 -7.65 -10.70 -8.98
CA GLN A 67 -7.25 -9.74 -10.01
C GLN A 67 -5.89 -10.12 -10.65
N LEU A 68 -4.92 -10.47 -9.81
CA LEU A 68 -3.60 -10.92 -10.27
C LEU A 68 -3.70 -12.18 -11.14
N ALA A 69 -4.55 -13.15 -10.76
CA ALA A 69 -4.80 -14.37 -11.54
C ALA A 69 -5.44 -14.08 -12.92
N GLN A 70 -6.11 -12.94 -13.08
CA GLN A 70 -6.64 -12.45 -14.35
C GLN A 70 -5.62 -11.64 -15.16
N GLY A 71 -4.38 -11.55 -14.70
CA GLY A 71 -3.33 -10.79 -15.36
C GLY A 71 -3.36 -9.28 -15.09
N LEU A 72 -4.18 -8.82 -14.13
CA LEU A 72 -4.30 -7.41 -13.80
C LEU A 72 -3.32 -7.01 -12.69
N PRO A 73 -2.62 -5.89 -12.84
CA PRO A 73 -1.80 -5.36 -11.76
C PRO A 73 -2.65 -4.83 -10.61
N VAL A 74 -2.13 -4.94 -9.39
CA VAL A 74 -2.84 -4.53 -8.17
C VAL A 74 -1.98 -3.57 -7.35
N LEU A 75 -2.57 -2.44 -6.97
CA LEU A 75 -2.03 -1.48 -6.01
C LEU A 75 -2.82 -1.54 -4.71
N VAL A 76 -2.13 -1.77 -3.60
CA VAL A 76 -2.73 -1.84 -2.27
C VAL A 76 -2.32 -0.62 -1.45
N ASP A 77 -3.30 0.03 -0.79
CA ASP A 77 -3.08 1.09 0.21
C ASP A 77 -3.53 0.60 1.58
N CYS A 78 -2.58 0.39 2.48
CA CYS A 78 -2.83 -0.11 3.82
C CYS A 78 -1.76 0.37 4.81
N VAL A 79 -1.99 0.19 6.10
CA VAL A 79 -0.96 0.48 7.12
C VAL A 79 0.17 -0.56 7.06
N ASN A 80 -0.18 -1.83 6.85
CA ASN A 80 0.73 -2.98 6.78
C ASN A 80 1.73 -3.04 7.95
N PRO A 81 1.24 -2.98 9.19
CA PRO A 81 2.07 -2.65 10.35
C PRO A 81 2.94 -3.80 10.84
N LEU A 82 2.53 -5.04 10.60
CA LEU A 82 3.10 -6.23 11.22
C LEU A 82 3.77 -7.15 10.19
N PRO A 83 4.81 -7.90 10.58
CA PRO A 83 5.42 -8.90 9.70
C PRO A 83 4.42 -9.90 9.13
N VAL A 84 3.43 -10.33 9.93
CA VAL A 84 2.39 -11.27 9.49
C VAL A 84 1.52 -10.70 8.37
N THR A 85 1.18 -9.41 8.39
CA THR A 85 0.40 -8.77 7.32
C THR A 85 1.23 -8.61 6.05
N ARG A 86 2.52 -8.29 6.18
CA ARG A 86 3.49 -8.20 5.05
C ARG A 86 3.67 -9.56 4.39
N GLU A 87 3.90 -10.61 5.19
CA GLU A 87 4.07 -11.97 4.69
C GLU A 87 2.78 -12.49 4.01
N ALA A 88 1.61 -12.10 4.49
CA ALA A 88 0.36 -12.46 3.82
C ALA A 88 0.26 -11.86 2.41
N TRP A 89 0.72 -10.62 2.18
CA TRP A 89 0.82 -10.03 0.84
C TRP A 89 1.83 -10.77 -0.04
N HIS A 90 2.99 -11.12 0.49
CA HIS A 90 3.98 -11.93 -0.26
C HIS A 90 3.41 -13.30 -0.62
N SER A 91 2.62 -13.90 0.26
CA SER A 91 1.94 -15.18 -0.03
C SER A 91 0.89 -15.05 -1.14
N VAL A 92 0.21 -13.89 -1.25
CA VAL A 92 -0.69 -13.60 -2.38
C VAL A 92 0.11 -13.59 -3.69
N ALA A 93 1.24 -12.87 -3.75
CA ALA A 93 2.07 -12.76 -4.94
C ALA A 93 2.67 -14.10 -5.35
N ARG A 94 3.21 -14.87 -4.39
CA ARG A 94 3.76 -16.22 -4.64
C ARG A 94 2.70 -17.21 -5.11
N GLY A 95 1.46 -17.08 -4.60
CA GLY A 95 0.36 -17.97 -4.99
C GLY A 95 -0.15 -17.77 -6.42
N VAL A 96 0.22 -16.66 -7.07
CA VAL A 96 -0.14 -16.31 -8.46
C VAL A 96 1.11 -16.11 -9.34
N PRO A 97 2.26 -16.59 -8.95
CA PRO A 97 3.64 -16.25 -9.30
C PRO A 97 3.82 -14.94 -10.07
N VAL A 98 3.57 -13.83 -9.39
CA VAL A 98 3.78 -12.48 -9.93
C VAL A 98 4.84 -11.72 -9.15
N PRO A 99 5.56 -10.77 -9.75
CA PRO A 99 6.45 -9.88 -9.03
C PRO A 99 5.71 -9.01 -8.03
N TRP A 100 6.37 -8.70 -6.92
CA TRP A 100 5.83 -7.75 -5.95
C TRP A 100 6.87 -6.72 -5.52
N LEU A 101 6.37 -5.57 -5.09
CA LEU A 101 7.17 -4.50 -4.52
C LEU A 101 6.46 -3.96 -3.27
N ASP A 102 7.13 -4.00 -2.13
CA ASP A 102 6.70 -3.30 -0.94
C ASP A 102 7.21 -1.86 -1.00
N VAL A 103 6.32 -0.90 -0.74
CA VAL A 103 6.66 0.51 -0.66
C VAL A 103 6.35 1.01 0.75
N GLU A 104 7.40 1.22 1.55
CA GLU A 104 7.25 1.85 2.84
C GLU A 104 7.20 3.36 2.67
N VAL A 105 6.02 3.94 2.93
CA VAL A 105 5.80 5.38 2.86
C VAL A 105 6.01 5.97 4.25
N VAL A 106 6.94 6.90 4.35
CA VAL A 106 7.26 7.60 5.59
C VAL A 106 7.07 9.12 5.41
N CYS A 107 6.97 9.82 6.53
CA CYS A 107 7.08 11.27 6.60
C CYS A 107 8.11 11.56 7.69
N SER A 108 9.35 11.89 7.28
CA SER A 108 10.47 12.08 8.21
C SER A 108 10.37 13.36 9.05
N ASP A 109 9.55 14.33 8.63
CA ASP A 109 9.23 15.50 9.42
C ASP A 109 8.05 15.20 10.36
N ALA A 110 8.35 15.03 11.65
CA ALA A 110 7.35 14.68 12.66
C ALA A 110 6.30 15.80 12.87
N ALA A 111 6.69 17.06 12.71
CA ALA A 111 5.77 18.20 12.86
C ALA A 111 4.78 18.23 11.68
N GLU A 112 5.27 18.03 10.47
CA GLU A 112 4.44 17.91 9.28
C GLU A 112 3.52 16.69 9.35
N HIS A 113 4.03 15.52 9.76
CA HIS A 113 3.22 14.31 9.92
C HIS A 113 2.07 14.54 10.90
N ARG A 114 2.36 15.13 12.07
CA ARG A 114 1.35 15.49 13.05
C ARG A 114 0.32 16.46 12.48
N CYS A 115 0.77 17.52 11.84
CA CYS A 115 -0.12 18.51 11.22
C CYS A 115 -1.06 17.83 10.20
N ARG A 116 -0.54 16.95 9.34
CA ARG A 116 -1.34 16.19 8.37
C ARG A 116 -2.38 15.30 9.05
N VAL A 117 -2.02 14.62 10.13
CA VAL A 117 -2.98 13.78 10.89
C VAL A 117 -4.08 14.61 11.51
N GLU A 118 -3.74 15.74 12.13
CA GLU A 118 -4.70 16.58 12.88
C GLU A 118 -5.60 17.42 11.97
N THR A 119 -5.15 17.75 10.74
CA THR A 119 -5.91 18.65 9.84
C THR A 119 -6.65 17.94 8.72
N ARG A 120 -6.35 16.65 8.46
CA ARG A 120 -6.99 15.91 7.35
C ARG A 120 -8.46 15.65 7.61
N SER A 121 -9.27 15.78 6.58
CA SER A 121 -10.60 15.18 6.50
C SER A 121 -10.51 13.82 5.80
N SER A 122 -11.43 12.90 6.13
CA SER A 122 -11.55 11.64 5.39
C SER A 122 -12.26 11.88 4.06
N ASP A 123 -11.73 11.28 3.00
CA ASP A 123 -12.40 11.17 1.69
C ASP A 123 -13.32 9.93 1.61
N ILE A 124 -13.33 9.10 2.67
CA ILE A 124 -14.22 7.96 2.82
C ILE A 124 -15.38 8.38 3.73
N PRO A 125 -16.63 8.38 3.23
CA PRO A 125 -17.80 8.72 4.05
C PRO A 125 -17.90 7.83 5.29
N GLY A 126 -18.16 8.42 6.45
CA GLY A 126 -18.31 7.68 7.71
C GLY A 126 -17.01 7.29 8.41
N LEU A 127 -15.86 7.33 7.72
CA LEU A 127 -14.58 7.00 8.33
C LEU A 127 -14.06 8.16 9.19
N MET A 128 -13.90 7.88 10.48
CA MET A 128 -13.26 8.81 11.42
C MET A 128 -11.73 8.65 11.38
N PRO A 129 -10.98 9.70 10.99
CA PRO A 129 -9.51 9.65 11.02
C PRO A 129 -9.00 9.43 12.45
N PRO A 130 -7.90 8.66 12.64
CA PRO A 130 -7.30 8.51 13.95
C PRO A 130 -6.71 9.83 14.46
N SER A 131 -6.71 10.04 15.78
CA SER A 131 -5.99 11.14 16.42
C SER A 131 -4.47 10.92 16.33
N TRP A 132 -3.69 12.00 16.51
CA TRP A 132 -2.23 11.89 16.58
C TRP A 132 -1.76 10.92 17.66
N HIS A 133 -2.39 10.94 18.83
CA HIS A 133 -2.10 9.99 19.91
C HIS A 133 -2.33 8.53 19.48
N ALA A 134 -3.41 8.23 18.79
CA ALA A 134 -3.68 6.89 18.28
C ALA A 134 -2.64 6.45 17.23
N VAL A 135 -2.16 7.37 16.39
CA VAL A 135 -1.08 7.10 15.41
C VAL A 135 0.22 6.76 16.13
N GLN A 136 0.58 7.48 17.19
CA GLN A 136 1.80 7.22 17.97
C GLN A 136 1.76 5.89 18.74
N GLN A 137 0.57 5.44 19.13
CA GLN A 137 0.37 4.16 19.82
C GLN A 137 0.10 3.00 18.90
N HIS A 138 0.11 3.22 17.58
CA HIS A 138 -0.13 2.16 16.62
C HIS A 138 0.98 1.11 16.71
N ASP A 139 0.59 -0.18 16.87
CA ASP A 139 1.54 -1.29 16.85
C ASP A 139 2.13 -1.45 15.43
N TYR A 140 3.17 -0.66 15.15
CA TYR A 140 3.86 -0.63 13.88
C TYR A 140 5.28 -1.15 14.06
N GLN A 141 5.53 -2.38 13.64
CA GLN A 141 6.84 -2.98 13.76
C GLN A 141 7.76 -2.53 12.61
N PRO A 142 9.04 -2.24 12.90
CA PRO A 142 10.00 -1.84 11.87
C PRO A 142 10.10 -2.89 10.75
N TRP A 143 10.33 -2.41 9.53
CA TRP A 143 10.58 -3.29 8.40
C TRP A 143 12.02 -3.81 8.45
N PRO A 144 12.27 -5.09 8.16
CA PRO A 144 13.64 -5.62 8.13
C PRO A 144 14.48 -4.90 7.07
N ALA A 145 15.70 -4.49 7.44
CA ALA A 145 16.63 -3.85 6.51
C ALA A 145 17.08 -4.77 5.35
N SER A 146 17.00 -6.08 5.58
CA SER A 146 17.37 -7.13 4.61
C SER A 146 16.29 -7.44 3.57
N GLN A 147 15.14 -6.76 3.60
CA GLN A 147 14.06 -7.04 2.67
C GLN A 147 14.38 -6.47 1.28
N THR A 148 14.75 -7.35 0.35
CA THR A 148 15.23 -6.99 -0.99
C THR A 148 14.14 -6.41 -1.92
N ALA A 149 12.87 -6.71 -1.67
CA ALA A 149 11.74 -6.21 -2.46
C ALA A 149 11.08 -4.97 -1.84
N ARG A 150 11.85 -4.13 -1.11
CA ARG A 150 11.33 -2.94 -0.42
C ARG A 150 11.90 -1.66 -1.01
N CYS A 151 11.03 -0.69 -1.27
CA CYS A 151 11.35 0.69 -1.57
C CYS A 151 10.89 1.57 -0.40
N VAL A 152 11.72 2.50 0.07
CA VAL A 152 11.35 3.47 1.11
C VAL A 152 11.23 4.83 0.46
N VAL A 153 10.09 5.49 0.65
CA VAL A 153 9.82 6.83 0.10
C VAL A 153 9.40 7.79 1.20
N ASP A 154 9.96 9.00 1.17
CA ASP A 154 9.73 10.02 2.19
C ASP A 154 8.93 11.20 1.61
N THR A 155 7.67 11.29 2.02
CA THR A 155 6.74 12.32 1.55
C THR A 155 6.98 13.72 2.13
N ALA A 156 7.87 13.85 3.12
CA ALA A 156 8.34 15.15 3.58
C ALA A 156 9.43 15.74 2.66
N ARG A 157 10.04 14.90 1.82
CA ARG A 157 11.20 15.29 0.97
C ARG A 157 10.93 15.19 -0.51
N MET A 158 9.93 14.41 -0.91
CA MET A 158 9.68 14.10 -2.32
C MET A 158 8.23 14.42 -2.68
N ALA A 159 8.03 14.99 -3.86
CA ALA A 159 6.71 15.18 -4.42
C ALA A 159 6.08 13.83 -4.81
N PRO A 160 4.74 13.69 -4.72
CA PRO A 160 4.05 12.43 -5.03
C PRO A 160 4.37 11.89 -6.44
N GLU A 161 4.53 12.77 -7.42
CA GLU A 161 4.83 12.42 -8.81
C GLU A 161 6.25 11.85 -8.97
N GLN A 162 7.21 12.38 -8.19
CA GLN A 162 8.58 11.84 -8.14
C GLN A 162 8.58 10.47 -7.50
N ILE A 163 7.87 10.30 -6.38
CA ILE A 163 7.70 9.01 -5.72
C ILE A 163 7.10 7.98 -6.69
N ALA A 164 6.04 8.36 -7.42
CA ALA A 164 5.41 7.47 -8.39
C ALA A 164 6.39 7.02 -9.47
N THR A 165 7.21 7.93 -9.98
CA THR A 165 8.24 7.62 -10.99
C THR A 165 9.28 6.64 -10.45
N GLU A 166 9.77 6.83 -9.22
CA GLU A 166 10.76 5.95 -8.60
C GLU A 166 10.18 4.55 -8.30
N VAL A 167 8.97 4.49 -7.76
CA VAL A 167 8.27 3.23 -7.50
C VAL A 167 8.05 2.43 -8.79
N LEU A 168 7.62 3.10 -9.86
CA LEU A 168 7.43 2.44 -11.16
C LEU A 168 8.76 2.00 -11.80
N ALA A 169 9.84 2.73 -11.59
CA ALA A 169 11.17 2.31 -12.02
C ALA A 169 11.62 1.04 -11.27
N ALA A 170 11.47 1.02 -9.95
CA ALA A 170 11.76 -0.15 -9.13
C ALA A 170 10.90 -1.37 -9.51
N LEU A 171 9.60 -1.17 -9.80
CA LEU A 171 8.71 -2.23 -10.25
C LEU A 171 9.15 -2.81 -11.61
N ARG A 172 9.55 -1.95 -12.56
CA ARG A 172 10.06 -2.41 -13.87
C ARG A 172 11.31 -3.27 -13.72
N GLN A 173 12.23 -2.89 -12.83
CA GLN A 173 13.41 -3.69 -12.55
C GLN A 173 13.02 -5.09 -12.05
N ARG A 174 12.04 -5.20 -11.15
CA ARG A 174 11.52 -6.49 -10.67
C ARG A 174 10.91 -7.35 -11.77
N LEU A 175 10.16 -6.71 -12.68
CA LEU A 175 9.58 -7.40 -13.84
C LEU A 175 10.69 -7.99 -14.76
N PHE A 176 11.80 -7.28 -14.94
CA PHE A 176 12.92 -7.77 -15.73
C PHE A 176 13.66 -8.93 -15.06
N GLU A 177 13.90 -8.85 -13.75
CA GLU A 177 14.57 -9.90 -12.98
C GLU A 177 13.83 -11.25 -13.06
N GLN A 178 12.49 -11.23 -13.06
CA GLN A 178 11.67 -12.45 -13.17
C GLN A 178 11.46 -12.95 -14.60
N SER A 179 11.67 -12.11 -15.61
CA SER A 179 11.53 -12.52 -17.02
C SER A 179 12.83 -13.08 -17.61
N GLY A 180 13.94 -12.99 -16.87
CA GLY A 180 15.28 -13.42 -17.29
C GLY A 180 15.69 -14.82 -16.76
N GLU A 181 14.81 -15.48 -15.98
CA GLU A 181 14.92 -16.89 -15.59
C GLU A 181 14.04 -17.76 -16.52
#